data_54d67a7b891391a4e2eccb73d4589dfc
#
_entry.id   54d67a7b891391a4e2eccb73d4589dfc
#
_cell.length_a   1.000
_cell.length_b   1.000
_cell.length_c   1.000
_cell.angle_alpha   90.00
_cell.angle_beta   90.00
_cell.angle_gamma   90.00
#
_symmetry.space_group_name_H-M   'P 1'
#
loop_
_entity.id
_entity.type
_entity.pdbx_description
1 polymer ?
#
loop_
_entity_poly.entity_id
_entity_poly.type
_entity_poly.pdbx_seq_one_letter_code
_entity_poly.pdbx_strand_id
1 'polypeptide(L)'
;SRGLVGSEMCIRDSLETARDAVAAGLARPVLFGEADQIRADAAALGWNLAGADIVDTEGEEGAVEAAVAGVQDGSVRGLIKGQLHTDIFMGAIVRRTSGIRTDKRLVHVFAMLPPGGGRPLLISDAAVNIAPDVKTRTEAALAMARLLRRMGAETPRIAVLSATESKLEAMPSSIEAEEIAAAASAADPQAAFAGPVSYTHLT
;
A
#
# COMPACT_ATOMS: atom_id res chain seq x y z
N SER A 1 17.18 -21.64 17.74
CA SER A 1 15.90 -20.97 17.95
C SER A 1 16.08 -19.44 18.00
N ARG A 2 16.35 -18.81 16.86
CA ARG A 2 16.42 -17.33 16.73
C ARG A 2 15.44 -16.80 15.69
N GLY A 3 14.46 -17.59 15.28
CA GLY A 3 13.48 -17.22 14.25
C GLY A 3 12.17 -16.62 14.75
N LEU A 4 11.88 -16.73 16.05
CA LEU A 4 10.57 -16.34 16.61
C LEU A 4 10.47 -14.88 17.06
N VAL A 5 11.58 -14.23 17.37
CA VAL A 5 11.56 -12.83 17.89
C VAL A 5 11.04 -11.82 16.86
N GLY A 6 11.29 -12.03 15.57
CA GLY A 6 10.79 -11.13 14.52
C GLY A 6 9.31 -11.32 14.21
N SER A 7 8.77 -12.53 14.40
CA SER A 7 7.34 -12.81 14.17
C SER A 7 6.46 -12.23 15.29
N GLU A 8 6.85 -12.37 16.53
CA GLU A 8 6.12 -11.81 17.68
C GLU A 8 6.06 -10.28 17.64
N MET A 9 7.13 -9.59 17.22
CA MET A 9 7.11 -8.14 17.02
C MET A 9 6.09 -7.72 15.97
N CYS A 10 5.98 -8.45 14.84
CA CYS A 10 5.01 -8.12 13.78
C CYS A 10 3.55 -8.29 14.21
N ILE A 11 3.20 -9.28 15.05
CA ILE A 11 1.84 -9.44 15.60
C ILE A 11 1.51 -8.26 16.50
N ARG A 12 2.40 -7.98 17.44
CA ARG A 12 2.22 -6.93 18.42
C ARG A 12 1.99 -5.58 17.76
N ASP A 13 2.86 -5.19 16.82
CA ASP A 13 2.77 -3.92 16.11
C ASP A 13 1.46 -3.79 15.32
N SER A 14 0.98 -4.87 14.71
CA SER A 14 -0.27 -4.89 13.96
C SER A 14 -1.49 -4.72 14.86
N LEU A 15 -1.53 -5.41 16.01
CA LEU A 15 -2.60 -5.27 16.99
C LEU A 15 -2.57 -3.92 17.71
N GLU A 16 -1.38 -3.38 18.02
CA GLU A 16 -1.22 -2.03 18.55
C GLU A 16 -1.78 -0.99 17.58
N THR A 17 -1.42 -1.11 16.30
CA THR A 17 -1.96 -0.23 15.24
C THR A 17 -3.47 -0.32 15.13
N ALA A 18 -4.04 -1.51 15.18
CA ALA A 18 -5.49 -1.72 15.14
C ALA A 18 -6.19 -1.09 16.37
N ARG A 19 -5.66 -1.32 17.59
CA ARG A 19 -6.12 -0.71 18.81
C ARG A 19 -6.10 0.81 18.74
N ASP A 20 -5.00 1.38 18.31
CA ASP A 20 -4.81 2.83 18.22
C ASP A 20 -5.73 3.46 17.17
N ALA A 21 -5.98 2.77 16.05
CA ALA A 21 -6.95 3.19 15.05
C ALA A 21 -8.39 3.21 15.60
N VAL A 22 -8.76 2.22 16.43
CA VAL A 22 -10.06 2.22 17.15
C VAL A 22 -10.14 3.38 18.13
N ALA A 23 -9.10 3.57 18.95
CA ALA A 23 -9.05 4.66 19.93
C ALA A 23 -9.15 6.05 19.28
N ALA A 24 -8.57 6.20 18.11
CA ALA A 24 -8.65 7.43 17.32
C ALA A 24 -9.96 7.58 16.51
N GLY A 25 -10.86 6.59 16.52
CA GLY A 25 -12.09 6.59 15.75
C GLY A 25 -11.88 6.49 14.22
N LEU A 26 -10.73 6.01 13.79
CA LEU A 26 -10.35 5.93 12.37
C LEU A 26 -10.86 4.67 11.67
N ALA A 27 -10.95 3.56 12.39
CA ALA A 27 -11.34 2.28 11.83
C ALA A 27 -12.06 1.40 12.86
N ARG A 28 -12.85 0.46 12.35
CA ARG A 28 -13.37 -0.69 13.09
C ARG A 28 -12.72 -1.93 12.48
N PRO A 29 -11.69 -2.50 13.09
CA PRO A 29 -10.99 -3.65 12.55
C PRO A 29 -11.84 -4.91 12.62
N VAL A 30 -11.69 -5.77 11.61
CA VAL A 30 -12.10 -7.16 11.63
C VAL A 30 -10.81 -7.98 11.58
N LEU A 31 -10.56 -8.76 12.63
CA LEU A 31 -9.34 -9.55 12.80
C LEU A 31 -9.61 -10.99 12.32
N PHE A 32 -8.85 -11.45 11.35
CA PHE A 32 -8.95 -12.78 10.76
C PHE A 32 -7.78 -13.64 11.25
N GLY A 33 -8.04 -14.80 11.81
CA GLY A 33 -7.06 -15.74 12.34
C GLY A 33 -7.61 -16.57 13.48
N GLU A 34 -6.76 -17.34 14.13
CA GLU A 34 -7.14 -18.17 15.30
C GLU A 34 -7.62 -17.28 16.45
N ALA A 35 -8.93 -17.35 16.74
CA ALA A 35 -9.59 -16.44 17.67
C ALA A 35 -8.99 -16.44 19.08
N ASP A 36 -8.57 -17.60 19.56
CA ASP A 36 -7.99 -17.74 20.89
C ASP A 36 -6.59 -17.10 20.96
N GLN A 37 -5.80 -17.23 19.89
CA GLN A 37 -4.50 -16.56 19.81
C GLN A 37 -4.66 -15.04 19.74
N ILE A 38 -5.57 -14.55 18.90
CA ILE A 38 -5.87 -13.11 18.80
C ILE A 38 -6.29 -12.54 20.15
N ARG A 39 -7.14 -13.25 20.90
CA ARG A 39 -7.56 -12.82 22.25
C ARG A 39 -6.42 -12.80 23.24
N ALA A 40 -5.55 -13.80 23.20
CA ALA A 40 -4.38 -13.89 24.07
C ALA A 40 -3.40 -12.73 23.80
N ASP A 41 -3.10 -12.46 22.54
CA ASP A 41 -2.19 -11.40 22.12
C ASP A 41 -2.76 -10.00 22.45
N ALA A 42 -4.05 -9.78 22.21
CA ALA A 42 -4.72 -8.53 22.59
C ALA A 42 -4.71 -8.31 24.10
N ALA A 43 -4.96 -9.37 24.89
CA ALA A 43 -4.89 -9.31 26.35
C ALA A 43 -3.48 -8.97 26.86
N ALA A 44 -2.43 -9.51 26.22
CA ALA A 44 -1.04 -9.18 26.53
C ALA A 44 -0.69 -7.69 26.24
N LEU A 45 -1.46 -7.04 25.33
CA LEU A 45 -1.37 -5.62 25.02
C LEU A 45 -2.31 -4.75 25.90
N GLY A 46 -3.05 -5.35 26.82
CA GLY A 46 -4.07 -4.67 27.60
C GLY A 46 -5.28 -4.20 26.79
N TRP A 47 -5.51 -4.78 25.61
CA TRP A 47 -6.65 -4.44 24.76
C TRP A 47 -7.76 -5.47 24.89
N ASN A 48 -8.92 -5.05 25.31
CA ASN A 48 -10.12 -5.90 25.49
C ASN A 48 -10.91 -6.12 24.18
N LEU A 49 -10.33 -5.76 23.02
CA LEU A 49 -10.95 -5.86 21.69
C LEU A 49 -12.24 -5.04 21.53
N ALA A 50 -12.49 -4.07 22.41
CA ALA A 50 -13.62 -3.17 22.22
C ALA A 50 -13.52 -2.43 20.89
N GLY A 51 -14.59 -2.49 20.08
CA GLY A 51 -14.65 -1.87 18.74
C GLY A 51 -14.00 -2.68 17.63
N ALA A 52 -13.58 -3.94 17.88
CA ALA A 52 -13.09 -4.87 16.90
C ALA A 52 -13.98 -6.12 16.81
N ASP A 53 -14.04 -6.73 15.64
CA ASP A 53 -14.67 -8.03 15.42
C ASP A 53 -13.57 -9.08 15.16
N ILE A 54 -13.83 -10.35 15.48
CA ILE A 54 -12.96 -11.49 15.17
C ILE A 54 -13.71 -12.46 14.27
N VAL A 55 -13.06 -12.89 13.22
CA VAL A 55 -13.46 -14.01 12.36
C VAL A 55 -12.46 -15.13 12.60
N ASP A 56 -12.93 -16.19 13.24
CA ASP A 56 -12.12 -17.36 13.54
C ASP A 56 -11.80 -18.13 12.27
N THR A 57 -10.51 -18.35 12.00
CA THR A 57 -10.02 -19.04 10.81
C THR A 57 -8.79 -19.88 11.15
N GLU A 58 -8.52 -20.91 10.39
CA GLU A 58 -7.37 -21.78 10.56
C GLU A 58 -6.28 -21.46 9.55
N GLY A 59 -5.08 -21.15 10.04
CA GLY A 59 -3.88 -20.89 9.26
C GLY A 59 -3.94 -19.62 8.39
N GLU A 60 -2.81 -19.31 7.76
CA GLU A 60 -2.65 -18.08 6.98
C GLU A 60 -3.56 -18.03 5.73
N GLU A 61 -3.71 -19.17 5.05
CA GLU A 61 -4.57 -19.24 3.85
C GLU A 61 -6.04 -19.03 4.20
N GLY A 62 -6.53 -19.65 5.28
CA GLY A 62 -7.89 -19.44 5.76
C GLY A 62 -8.17 -17.99 6.15
N ALA A 63 -7.23 -17.37 6.86
CA ALA A 63 -7.34 -15.97 7.26
C ALA A 63 -7.42 -15.02 6.06
N VAL A 64 -6.56 -15.19 5.06
CA VAL A 64 -6.54 -14.28 3.91
C VAL A 64 -7.73 -14.52 2.97
N GLU A 65 -8.20 -15.76 2.83
CA GLU A 65 -9.38 -16.06 2.02
C GLU A 65 -10.65 -15.46 2.64
N ALA A 66 -10.83 -15.59 3.94
CA ALA A 66 -11.93 -14.95 4.65
C ALA A 66 -11.87 -13.41 4.57
N ALA A 67 -10.68 -12.82 4.69
CA ALA A 67 -10.49 -11.38 4.56
C ALA A 67 -10.81 -10.88 3.13
N VAL A 68 -10.40 -11.62 2.09
CA VAL A 68 -10.73 -11.32 0.69
C VAL A 68 -12.24 -11.45 0.44
N ALA A 69 -12.88 -12.45 0.99
CA ALA A 69 -14.35 -12.60 0.90
C ALA A 69 -15.07 -11.41 1.56
N GLY A 70 -14.59 -10.90 2.69
CA GLY A 70 -15.12 -9.69 3.31
C GLY A 70 -14.97 -8.42 2.46
N VAL A 71 -13.94 -8.35 1.60
CA VAL A 71 -13.84 -7.26 0.62
C VAL A 71 -14.84 -7.46 -0.53
N GLN A 72 -15.06 -8.69 -0.98
CA GLN A 72 -16.01 -9.00 -2.05
C GLN A 72 -17.45 -8.65 -1.67
N ASP A 73 -17.86 -8.96 -0.45
CA ASP A 73 -19.22 -8.70 0.04
C ASP A 73 -19.41 -7.28 0.57
N GLY A 74 -18.32 -6.50 0.66
CA GLY A 74 -18.31 -5.10 1.10
C GLY A 74 -18.33 -4.90 2.62
N SER A 75 -18.25 -5.96 3.42
CA SER A 75 -18.14 -5.88 4.88
C SER A 75 -16.78 -5.33 5.32
N VAL A 76 -15.73 -5.55 4.51
CA VAL A 76 -14.37 -5.04 4.70
C VAL A 76 -14.00 -4.08 3.58
N ARG A 77 -13.46 -2.92 3.91
CA ARG A 77 -13.14 -1.85 2.94
C ARG A 77 -11.66 -1.73 2.61
N GLY A 78 -10.80 -2.42 3.35
CA GLY A 78 -9.36 -2.43 3.15
C GLY A 78 -8.73 -3.57 3.90
N LEU A 79 -7.63 -4.10 3.37
CA LEU A 79 -6.87 -5.19 3.96
C LEU A 79 -5.58 -4.64 4.54
N ILE A 80 -5.25 -5.05 5.75
CA ILE A 80 -3.98 -4.78 6.41
C ILE A 80 -3.32 -6.12 6.70
N LYS A 81 -2.10 -6.31 6.21
CA LYS A 81 -1.32 -7.50 6.49
C LYS A 81 -0.78 -7.45 7.91
N GLY A 82 -1.18 -8.43 8.71
CA GLY A 82 -0.57 -8.72 10.00
C GLY A 82 0.55 -9.74 9.88
N GLN A 83 0.53 -10.75 10.74
CA GLN A 83 1.50 -11.84 10.72
C GLN A 83 1.06 -12.93 9.74
N LEU A 84 1.45 -12.76 8.50
CA LEU A 84 1.34 -13.81 7.49
C LEU A 84 2.39 -13.56 6.39
N HIS A 85 2.71 -14.58 5.61
CA HIS A 85 3.66 -14.47 4.51
C HIS A 85 3.14 -13.57 3.39
N THR A 86 4.02 -12.72 2.88
CA THR A 86 3.62 -11.70 1.88
C THR A 86 3.17 -12.33 0.57
N ASP A 87 3.74 -13.45 0.17
CA ASP A 87 3.38 -14.20 -1.03
C ASP A 87 1.98 -14.82 -0.92
N ILE A 88 1.58 -15.36 0.25
CA ILE A 88 0.24 -15.84 0.53
C ILE A 88 -0.77 -14.68 0.43
N PHE A 89 -0.48 -13.56 1.12
CA PHE A 89 -1.34 -12.38 1.10
C PHE A 89 -1.52 -11.81 -0.31
N MET A 90 -0.41 -11.57 -1.00
CA MET A 90 -0.45 -11.02 -2.36
C MET A 90 -1.05 -12.01 -3.37
N GLY A 91 -0.73 -13.29 -3.25
CA GLY A 91 -1.28 -14.35 -4.08
C GLY A 91 -2.81 -14.40 -4.03
N ALA A 92 -3.39 -14.28 -2.84
CA ALA A 92 -4.85 -14.25 -2.68
C ALA A 92 -5.49 -13.01 -3.31
N ILE A 93 -4.86 -11.83 -3.17
CA ILE A 93 -5.38 -10.56 -3.71
C ILE A 93 -5.32 -10.54 -5.24
N VAL A 94 -4.18 -10.95 -5.85
CA VAL A 94 -3.98 -10.83 -7.31
C VAL A 94 -4.56 -11.99 -8.11
N ARG A 95 -5.02 -13.06 -7.46
CA ARG A 95 -5.66 -14.21 -8.08
C ARG A 95 -6.88 -13.76 -8.90
N ARG A 96 -7.05 -14.30 -10.10
CA ARG A 96 -8.21 -13.94 -10.95
C ARG A 96 -9.56 -14.26 -10.30
N THR A 97 -9.60 -15.29 -9.46
CA THR A 97 -10.79 -15.74 -8.73
C THR A 97 -11.05 -14.93 -7.45
N SER A 98 -10.15 -14.00 -7.09
CA SER A 98 -10.33 -13.20 -5.87
C SER A 98 -11.55 -12.27 -5.90
N GLY A 99 -12.11 -11.98 -7.09
CA GLY A 99 -13.25 -11.08 -7.24
C GLY A 99 -13.01 -9.59 -6.90
N ILE A 100 -11.85 -9.28 -6.34
CA ILE A 100 -11.47 -7.89 -5.97
C ILE A 100 -10.49 -7.27 -6.96
N ARG A 101 -9.99 -8.07 -7.91
CA ARG A 101 -9.10 -7.61 -8.96
C ARG A 101 -9.85 -6.74 -9.96
N THR A 102 -9.27 -5.61 -10.33
CA THR A 102 -9.79 -4.71 -11.37
C THR A 102 -8.95 -4.79 -12.64
N ASP A 103 -9.29 -3.96 -13.63
CA ASP A 103 -8.48 -3.71 -14.84
C ASP A 103 -7.22 -2.87 -14.57
N LYS A 104 -7.11 -2.28 -13.37
CA LYS A 104 -5.98 -1.46 -12.95
C LYS A 104 -4.80 -2.31 -12.51
N ARG A 105 -3.60 -1.81 -12.77
CA ARG A 105 -2.37 -2.40 -12.22
C ARG A 105 -2.30 -2.19 -10.71
N LEU A 106 -1.86 -3.23 -10.00
CA LEU A 106 -1.47 -3.09 -8.61
C LEU A 106 -0.13 -2.38 -8.55
N VAL A 107 -0.04 -1.36 -7.73
CA VAL A 107 1.18 -0.58 -7.50
C VAL A 107 1.47 -0.49 -6.02
N HIS A 108 2.74 -0.45 -5.67
CA HIS A 108 3.18 -0.25 -4.30
C HIS A 108 3.50 1.23 -4.04
N VAL A 109 3.07 1.75 -2.90
CA VAL A 109 3.34 3.13 -2.50
C VAL A 109 3.92 3.17 -1.09
N PHE A 110 5.12 3.71 -0.95
CA PHE A 110 5.64 4.14 0.34
C PHE A 110 5.13 5.54 0.67
N ALA A 111 4.63 5.74 1.88
CA ALA A 111 4.31 7.03 2.43
C ALA A 111 5.35 7.40 3.49
N MET A 112 6.24 8.32 3.17
CA MET A 112 7.28 8.82 4.07
C MET A 112 6.74 10.04 4.81
N LEU A 113 6.53 9.89 6.12
CA LEU A 113 6.01 10.95 6.98
C LEU A 113 7.19 11.74 7.57
N PRO A 114 7.22 13.09 7.42
CA PRO A 114 8.26 13.90 8.04
C PRO A 114 8.18 13.84 9.58
N PRO A 115 9.30 13.77 10.30
CA PRO A 115 9.31 13.69 11.77
C PRO A 115 8.58 14.84 12.48
N GLY A 116 8.55 16.02 11.88
CA GLY A 116 7.86 17.21 12.39
C GLY A 116 6.40 17.35 11.95
N GLY A 117 5.82 16.33 11.32
CA GLY A 117 4.51 16.41 10.66
C GLY A 117 4.59 17.15 9.32
N GLY A 118 3.47 17.27 8.64
CA GLY A 118 3.38 17.91 7.33
C GLY A 118 2.92 16.93 6.23
N ARG A 119 3.14 17.32 4.97
CA ARG A 119 2.71 16.50 3.83
C ARG A 119 3.63 15.30 3.66
N PRO A 120 3.11 14.08 3.49
CA PRO A 120 3.93 12.91 3.21
C PRO A 120 4.56 13.01 1.82
N LEU A 121 5.79 12.49 1.69
CA LEU A 121 6.39 12.15 0.41
C LEU A 121 5.93 10.74 0.03
N LEU A 122 5.32 10.59 -1.14
CA LEU A 122 4.92 9.29 -1.66
C LEU A 122 5.93 8.82 -2.71
N ILE A 123 6.36 7.56 -2.61
CA ILE A 123 7.30 6.94 -3.55
C ILE A 123 6.66 5.68 -4.13
N SER A 124 6.65 5.53 -5.45
CA SER A 124 6.08 4.41 -6.21
C SER A 124 6.86 4.20 -7.53
N ASP A 125 6.94 3.02 -8.10
CA ASP A 125 6.60 1.70 -7.58
C ASP A 125 7.88 1.06 -7.10
N ALA A 126 7.91 0.65 -5.84
CA ALA A 126 9.18 0.22 -5.24
C ALA A 126 9.30 -1.31 -5.08
N ALA A 127 8.21 -2.08 -5.23
CA ALA A 127 8.24 -3.47 -4.79
C ALA A 127 7.34 -4.45 -5.57
N VAL A 128 6.42 -3.99 -6.41
CA VAL A 128 5.46 -4.90 -7.07
C VAL A 128 5.80 -5.17 -8.53
N ASN A 129 6.20 -4.15 -9.29
CA ASN A 129 6.51 -4.29 -10.69
C ASN A 129 8.04 -4.27 -10.90
N ILE A 130 8.64 -5.43 -11.22
CA ILE A 130 10.10 -5.60 -11.29
C ILE A 130 10.71 -4.82 -12.45
N ALA A 131 10.08 -4.86 -13.63
CA ALA A 131 10.52 -4.15 -14.84
C ALA A 131 9.29 -3.55 -15.55
N PRO A 132 8.66 -2.52 -14.96
CA PRO A 132 7.45 -1.95 -15.51
C PRO A 132 7.72 -1.18 -16.80
N ASP A 133 6.87 -1.40 -17.80
CA ASP A 133 6.87 -0.62 -19.05
C ASP A 133 6.31 0.80 -18.81
N VAL A 134 6.44 1.67 -19.83
CA VAL A 134 5.94 3.06 -19.80
C VAL A 134 4.44 3.10 -19.42
N LYS A 135 3.63 2.19 -19.95
CA LYS A 135 2.20 2.13 -19.64
C LYS A 135 1.95 1.84 -18.16
N THR A 136 2.61 0.84 -17.61
CA THR A 136 2.49 0.46 -16.19
C THR A 136 2.95 1.60 -15.28
N ARG A 137 4.05 2.27 -15.62
CA ARG A 137 4.58 3.42 -14.87
C ARG A 137 3.66 4.65 -14.97
N THR A 138 3.02 4.87 -16.10
CA THR A 138 1.98 5.90 -16.25
C THR A 138 0.77 5.60 -15.37
N GLU A 139 0.30 4.35 -15.31
CA GLU A 139 -0.79 3.94 -14.41
C GLU A 139 -0.41 4.13 -12.94
N ALA A 140 0.84 3.87 -12.56
CA ALA A 140 1.36 4.13 -11.22
C ALA A 140 1.34 5.63 -10.90
N ALA A 141 1.81 6.49 -11.79
CA ALA A 141 1.79 7.95 -11.61
C ALA A 141 0.35 8.47 -11.43
N LEU A 142 -0.60 7.97 -12.21
CA LEU A 142 -2.02 8.30 -12.07
C LEU A 142 -2.63 7.78 -10.75
N ALA A 143 -2.20 6.60 -10.29
CA ALA A 143 -2.61 6.07 -8.99
C ALA A 143 -2.11 6.94 -7.84
N MET A 144 -0.87 7.43 -7.93
CA MET A 144 -0.29 8.39 -6.98
C MET A 144 -1.08 9.70 -6.93
N ALA A 145 -1.45 10.26 -8.08
CA ALA A 145 -2.26 11.47 -8.14
C ALA A 145 -3.62 11.29 -7.45
N ARG A 146 -4.29 10.15 -7.72
CA ARG A 146 -5.56 9.82 -7.03
C ARG A 146 -5.39 9.68 -5.52
N LEU A 147 -4.30 9.03 -5.07
CA LEU A 147 -4.01 8.87 -3.64
C LEU A 147 -3.77 10.22 -2.97
N LEU A 148 -2.94 11.08 -3.57
CA LEU A 148 -2.66 12.42 -3.05
C LEU A 148 -3.92 13.28 -2.92
N ARG A 149 -4.86 13.19 -3.88
CA ARG A 149 -6.16 13.89 -3.75
C ARG A 149 -6.98 13.37 -2.57
N ARG A 150 -7.01 12.06 -2.36
CA ARG A 150 -7.69 11.47 -1.19
C ARG A 150 -7.05 11.91 0.13
N MET A 151 -5.76 12.25 0.10
CA MET A 151 -5.02 12.82 1.23
C MET A 151 -5.14 14.36 1.33
N GLY A 152 -5.99 14.98 0.51
CA GLY A 152 -6.30 16.41 0.57
C GLY A 152 -5.43 17.31 -0.31
N ALA A 153 -4.64 16.76 -1.24
CA ALA A 153 -3.91 17.58 -2.19
C ALA A 153 -4.86 18.10 -3.28
N GLU A 154 -5.05 19.40 -3.38
CA GLU A 154 -5.86 20.02 -4.44
C GLU A 154 -5.22 19.80 -5.82
N THR A 155 -3.93 20.04 -5.93
CA THR A 155 -3.14 19.81 -7.15
C THR A 155 -1.99 18.85 -6.82
N PRO A 156 -2.15 17.54 -7.06
CA PRO A 156 -1.06 16.58 -6.91
C PRO A 156 0.12 16.93 -7.80
N ARG A 157 1.34 16.79 -7.27
CA ARG A 157 2.59 17.02 -8.00
C ARG A 157 3.38 15.73 -8.02
N ILE A 158 3.65 15.22 -9.19
CA ILE A 158 4.32 13.94 -9.41
C ILE A 158 5.56 14.14 -10.24
N ALA A 159 6.72 13.72 -9.72
CA ALA A 159 7.99 13.71 -10.43
C ALA A 159 8.29 12.28 -10.92
N VAL A 160 8.54 12.12 -12.22
CA VAL A 160 9.03 10.88 -12.79
C VAL A 160 10.55 10.94 -12.79
N LEU A 161 11.16 10.12 -11.91
CA LEU A 161 12.58 10.19 -11.64
C LEU A 161 13.43 9.55 -12.74
N SER A 162 14.57 10.19 -13.01
CA SER A 162 15.69 9.68 -13.80
C SER A 162 17.01 10.14 -13.18
N ALA A 163 18.14 9.67 -13.70
CA ALA A 163 19.45 10.15 -13.26
C ALA A 163 19.82 11.53 -13.84
N THR A 164 19.00 12.09 -14.73
CA THR A 164 19.22 13.40 -15.39
C THR A 164 17.90 14.11 -15.61
N GLU A 165 17.94 15.42 -15.72
CA GLU A 165 16.80 16.25 -16.13
C GLU A 165 16.71 16.43 -17.65
N SER A 166 17.76 16.04 -18.36
CA SER A 166 17.82 16.15 -19.81
C SER A 166 17.49 14.82 -20.47
N LYS A 167 16.78 14.88 -21.60
CA LYS A 167 16.54 13.72 -22.45
C LYS A 167 17.83 13.30 -23.15
N LEU A 168 18.31 12.11 -22.86
CA LEU A 168 19.54 11.56 -23.41
C LEU A 168 19.28 10.19 -24.04
N GLU A 169 19.71 9.98 -25.30
CA GLU A 169 19.59 8.69 -25.99
C GLU A 169 20.34 7.56 -25.27
N ALA A 170 21.48 7.89 -24.64
CA ALA A 170 22.27 6.96 -23.86
C ALA A 170 21.60 6.57 -22.53
N MET A 171 20.50 7.21 -22.17
CA MET A 171 19.77 6.97 -20.91
C MET A 171 18.27 6.77 -21.20
N PRO A 172 17.85 5.57 -21.55
CA PRO A 172 16.43 5.26 -21.86
C PRO A 172 15.44 5.72 -20.81
N SER A 173 15.81 5.66 -19.52
CA SER A 173 14.96 6.10 -18.40
C SER A 173 14.57 7.59 -18.48
N SER A 174 15.41 8.44 -19.10
CA SER A 174 15.08 9.87 -19.26
C SER A 174 14.03 10.09 -20.37
N ILE A 175 14.10 9.28 -21.43
CA ILE A 175 13.12 9.30 -22.52
C ILE A 175 11.77 8.79 -22.02
N GLU A 176 11.78 7.64 -21.35
CA GLU A 176 10.58 7.04 -20.76
C GLU A 176 9.93 7.96 -19.72
N ALA A 177 10.72 8.67 -18.91
CA ALA A 177 10.21 9.61 -17.92
C ALA A 177 9.44 10.78 -18.56
N GLU A 178 9.91 11.31 -19.68
CA GLU A 178 9.19 12.32 -20.46
C GLU A 178 7.87 11.76 -21.02
N GLU A 179 7.92 10.57 -21.62
CA GLU A 179 6.74 9.89 -22.17
C GLU A 179 5.67 9.63 -21.09
N ILE A 180 6.10 9.16 -19.92
CA ILE A 180 5.21 8.92 -18.78
C ILE A 180 4.57 10.24 -18.31
N ALA A 181 5.36 11.29 -18.15
CA ALA A 181 4.87 12.58 -17.70
C ALA A 181 3.86 13.17 -18.70
N ALA A 182 4.14 13.08 -19.99
CA ALA A 182 3.25 13.53 -21.06
C ALA A 182 1.93 12.73 -21.07
N ALA A 183 2.02 11.39 -21.04
CA ALA A 183 0.84 10.53 -21.04
C ALA A 183 -0.03 10.71 -19.78
N ALA A 184 0.60 10.86 -18.62
CA ALA A 184 -0.10 11.10 -17.37
C ALA A 184 -0.78 12.48 -17.35
N SER A 185 -0.12 13.54 -17.85
CA SER A 185 -0.70 14.89 -17.96
C SER A 185 -1.90 14.92 -18.90
N ALA A 186 -1.84 14.18 -20.01
CA ALA A 186 -2.96 14.06 -20.93
C ALA A 186 -4.17 13.32 -20.30
N ALA A 187 -3.92 12.31 -19.46
CA ALA A 187 -4.95 11.52 -18.80
C ALA A 187 -5.54 12.21 -17.55
N ASP A 188 -4.78 13.05 -16.89
CA ASP A 188 -5.19 13.75 -15.66
C ASP A 188 -4.63 15.19 -15.64
N PRO A 189 -5.31 16.14 -16.33
CA PRO A 189 -4.88 17.53 -16.42
C PRO A 189 -5.03 18.31 -15.10
N GLN A 190 -5.64 17.72 -14.07
CA GLN A 190 -5.79 18.36 -12.76
C GLN A 190 -4.60 18.06 -11.81
N ALA A 191 -3.62 17.28 -12.26
CA ALA A 191 -2.38 17.04 -11.55
C ALA A 191 -1.19 17.58 -12.36
N ALA A 192 -0.10 17.91 -11.69
CA ALA A 192 1.14 18.31 -12.33
C ALA A 192 2.09 17.12 -12.39
N PHE A 193 2.43 16.69 -13.60
CA PHE A 193 3.42 15.65 -13.84
C PHE A 193 4.65 16.27 -14.52
N ALA A 194 5.82 15.93 -14.01
CA ALA A 194 7.10 16.37 -14.56
C ALA A 194 8.04 15.18 -14.72
N GLY A 195 8.79 15.13 -15.80
CA GLY A 195 9.80 14.12 -16.07
C GLY A 195 10.55 14.43 -17.36
N PRO A 196 11.86 14.08 -17.42
CA PRO A 196 12.66 13.49 -16.36
C PRO A 196 13.01 14.48 -15.24
N VAL A 197 13.02 14.01 -14.01
CA VAL A 197 13.49 14.78 -12.84
C VAL A 197 14.66 14.04 -12.20
N SER A 198 15.77 14.75 -11.98
CA SER A 198 16.95 14.17 -11.34
C SER A 198 16.69 13.90 -9.87
N TYR A 199 17.03 12.70 -9.41
CA TYR A 199 16.94 12.34 -7.99
C TYR A 199 17.99 13.04 -7.11
N THR A 200 19.00 13.69 -7.69
CA THR A 200 20.01 14.47 -6.95
C THR A 200 19.45 15.75 -6.34
N HIS A 201 18.27 16.19 -6.75
CA HIS A 201 17.57 17.36 -6.19
C HIS A 201 16.56 17.03 -5.09
N LEU A 202 16.47 15.75 -4.67
CA LEU A 202 15.57 15.30 -3.60
C LEU A 202 16.22 15.33 -2.21
N THR A 203 17.44 15.84 -2.09
CA THR A 203 18.20 15.98 -0.83
C THR A 203 18.04 17.37 -0.24
#